data_8365dff1b4b84151f36aa25cf80f4424
#
_entry.id   8365dff1b4b84151f36aa25cf80f4424
#
_cell.length_a   1.000
_cell.length_b   1.000
_cell.length_c   1.000
_cell.angle_alpha   90.00
_cell.angle_beta   90.00
_cell.angle_gamma   90.00
#
_symmetry.space_group_name_H-M   'P 1'
#
loop_
_entity.id
_entity.type
_entity.pdbx_description
1 polymer ?
#
loop_
_entity_poly.entity_id
_entity_poly.type
_entity_poly.pdbx_seq_one_letter_code
_entity_poly.pdbx_strand_id
1 'polypeptide(L)'
;MTQKRKLADELMEGVDTMRQHREGKITLRTHKVENSPRLIVDGELIRDTREQLNLSRAVFARRLRVATRTLENWEQGRSKPNAQASALILMVREYPDTLEKLSKLSSGEAA
;
A
#
# COMPACT_ATOMS: atom_id res chain seq x y z
N MET A 1 39.88 25.27 -29.23
CA MET A 1 40.26 24.04 -28.56
C MET A 1 39.82 23.97 -27.13
N THR A 2 39.91 25.07 -26.38
CA THR A 2 39.43 25.12 -24.97
C THR A 2 37.93 24.93 -24.84
N GLN A 3 37.15 25.32 -25.85
CA GLN A 3 35.69 25.17 -25.83
C GLN A 3 35.23 23.71 -25.97
N LYS A 4 35.96 22.93 -26.76
CA LYS A 4 35.63 21.48 -26.92
C LYS A 4 35.86 20.69 -25.64
N ARG A 5 36.97 20.99 -24.92
CA ARG A 5 37.26 20.37 -23.66
C ARG A 5 36.23 20.72 -22.59
N LYS A 6 35.86 21.99 -22.54
CA LYS A 6 34.89 22.47 -21.58
C LYS A 6 33.52 21.85 -21.82
N LEU A 7 33.12 21.68 -23.07
CA LEU A 7 31.85 21.06 -23.43
C LEU A 7 31.83 19.59 -23.05
N ALA A 8 32.94 18.88 -23.33
CA ALA A 8 33.05 17.48 -22.98
C ALA A 8 33.00 17.27 -21.46
N ASP A 9 33.70 18.14 -20.72
CA ASP A 9 33.67 18.08 -19.26
C ASP A 9 32.28 18.37 -18.71
N GLU A 10 31.56 19.32 -19.27
CA GLU A 10 30.18 19.63 -18.88
C GLU A 10 29.25 18.49 -19.17
N LEU A 11 29.40 17.82 -20.30
CA LEU A 11 28.60 16.65 -20.65
C LEU A 11 28.89 15.48 -19.70
N MET A 12 30.16 15.27 -19.37
CA MET A 12 30.52 14.22 -18.43
C MET A 12 30.00 14.50 -17.02
N GLU A 13 30.06 15.73 -16.57
CA GLU A 13 29.47 16.14 -15.31
C GLU A 13 27.95 15.91 -15.29
N GLY A 14 27.28 16.27 -16.37
CA GLY A 14 25.84 16.06 -16.47
C GLY A 14 25.46 14.60 -16.38
N VAL A 15 26.19 13.73 -17.08
CA VAL A 15 25.95 12.29 -17.04
C VAL A 15 26.20 11.72 -15.63
N ASP A 16 27.28 12.17 -15.00
CA ASP A 16 27.62 11.71 -13.65
C ASP A 16 26.56 12.17 -12.63
N THR A 17 26.09 13.40 -12.73
CA THR A 17 25.04 13.93 -11.88
C THR A 17 23.76 13.12 -12.05
N MET A 18 23.39 12.81 -13.29
CA MET A 18 22.20 12.00 -13.56
C MET A 18 22.32 10.60 -12.99
N ARG A 19 23.51 9.99 -13.09
CA ARG A 19 23.75 8.67 -12.52
C ARG A 19 23.62 8.70 -10.99
N GLN A 20 24.25 9.66 -10.34
CA GLN A 20 24.18 9.80 -8.89
C GLN A 20 22.76 10.04 -8.41
N HIS A 21 22.01 10.85 -9.13
CA HIS A 21 20.63 11.13 -8.81
C HIS A 21 19.75 9.87 -8.94
N ARG A 22 19.99 9.07 -9.99
CA ARG A 22 19.27 7.82 -10.20
C ARG A 22 19.58 6.80 -9.11
N GLU A 23 20.85 6.63 -8.78
CA GLU A 23 21.28 5.74 -7.69
C GLU A 23 20.73 6.20 -6.34
N GLY A 24 20.77 7.50 -6.10
CA GLY A 24 20.20 8.07 -4.89
C GLY A 24 18.69 7.84 -4.78
N LYS A 25 17.95 7.95 -5.87
CA LYS A 25 16.52 7.67 -5.88
C LYS A 25 16.22 6.20 -5.57
N ILE A 26 16.98 5.29 -6.16
CA ILE A 26 16.80 3.86 -5.91
C ILE A 26 17.12 3.53 -4.46
N THR A 27 18.21 4.08 -3.93
CA THR A 27 18.62 3.87 -2.55
C THR A 27 17.59 4.43 -1.58
N LEU A 28 17.08 5.64 -1.82
CA LEU A 28 16.06 6.25 -0.98
C LEU A 28 14.77 5.45 -0.98
N ARG A 29 14.37 4.91 -2.14
CA ARG A 29 13.16 4.10 -2.23
C ARG A 29 13.31 2.80 -1.44
N THR A 30 14.44 2.13 -1.57
CA THR A 30 14.72 0.91 -0.83
C THR A 30 14.81 1.19 0.68
N HIS A 31 15.47 2.27 1.06
CA HIS A 31 15.60 2.68 2.44
C HIS A 31 14.24 3.02 3.07
N LYS A 32 13.36 3.69 2.31
CA LYS A 32 12.01 3.99 2.76
C LYS A 32 11.21 2.72 3.03
N VAL A 33 11.34 1.71 2.16
CA VAL A 33 10.67 0.42 2.34
C VAL A 33 11.20 -0.29 3.58
N GLU A 34 12.52 -0.27 3.80
CA GLU A 34 13.15 -0.90 4.97
C GLU A 34 12.75 -0.22 6.27
N ASN A 35 12.61 1.10 6.26
CA ASN A 35 12.25 1.87 7.44
C ASN A 35 10.76 1.96 7.72
N SER A 36 9.93 1.56 6.75
CA SER A 36 8.49 1.55 6.96
C SER A 36 8.13 0.42 7.93
N PRO A 37 7.37 0.70 8.99
CA PRO A 37 6.93 -0.36 9.89
C PRO A 37 6.08 -1.35 9.11
N ARG A 38 6.33 -2.63 9.32
CA ARG A 38 5.51 -3.68 8.72
C ARG A 38 4.14 -3.67 9.38
N LEU A 39 3.12 -3.57 8.57
CA LEU A 39 1.76 -3.68 9.06
C LEU A 39 1.44 -5.16 9.25
N ILE A 40 1.39 -5.58 10.51
CA ILE A 40 1.10 -6.97 10.85
C ILE A 40 -0.39 -7.06 11.15
N VAL A 41 -1.10 -7.75 10.27
CA VAL A 41 -2.52 -8.00 10.42
C VAL A 41 -2.72 -9.50 10.41
N ASP A 42 -3.09 -10.07 11.55
CA ASP A 42 -3.37 -11.50 11.65
C ASP A 42 -4.88 -11.78 11.54
N GLY A 43 -5.23 -13.05 11.49
CA GLY A 43 -6.62 -13.44 11.34
C GLY A 43 -7.50 -13.04 12.52
N GLU A 44 -6.93 -13.06 13.71
CA GLU A 44 -7.64 -12.65 14.92
C GLU A 44 -8.00 -11.16 14.89
N LEU A 45 -7.09 -10.32 14.45
CA LEU A 45 -7.33 -8.89 14.31
C LEU A 45 -8.42 -8.61 13.27
N ILE A 46 -8.42 -9.34 12.17
CA ILE A 46 -9.42 -9.20 11.11
C ILE A 46 -10.80 -9.60 11.65
N ARG A 47 -10.86 -10.70 12.32
CA ARG A 47 -12.12 -11.19 12.94
C ARG A 47 -12.65 -10.19 13.96
N ASP A 48 -11.77 -9.69 14.81
CA ASP A 48 -12.12 -8.74 15.85
C ASP A 48 -12.67 -7.45 15.24
N THR A 49 -12.02 -6.93 14.21
CA THR A 49 -12.48 -5.75 13.48
C THR A 49 -13.86 -5.98 12.88
N ARG A 50 -14.07 -7.14 12.27
CA ARG A 50 -15.35 -7.50 11.68
C ARG A 50 -16.45 -7.57 12.75
N GLU A 51 -16.16 -8.17 13.88
CA GLU A 51 -17.12 -8.29 14.98
C GLU A 51 -17.47 -6.94 15.58
N GLN A 52 -16.51 -6.05 15.71
CA GLN A 52 -16.76 -4.69 16.19
C GLN A 52 -17.72 -3.93 15.29
N LEU A 53 -17.68 -4.21 13.99
CA LEU A 53 -18.57 -3.60 13.01
C LEU A 53 -19.89 -4.33 12.88
N ASN A 54 -20.06 -5.45 13.56
CA ASN A 54 -21.26 -6.29 13.49
C ASN A 54 -21.60 -6.73 12.07
N LEU A 55 -20.57 -7.06 11.29
CA LEU A 55 -20.74 -7.48 9.91
C LEU A 55 -20.50 -8.97 9.77
N SER A 56 -21.28 -9.60 8.88
CA SER A 56 -21.01 -10.98 8.50
C SER A 56 -19.74 -11.03 7.64
N ARG A 57 -19.15 -12.21 7.56
CA ARG A 57 -17.94 -12.39 6.74
C ARG A 57 -18.19 -12.02 5.27
N ALA A 58 -19.32 -12.43 4.74
CA ALA A 58 -19.68 -12.14 3.35
C ALA A 58 -19.82 -10.64 3.09
N VAL A 59 -20.48 -9.93 3.99
CA VAL A 59 -20.67 -8.47 3.85
C VAL A 59 -19.35 -7.74 3.99
N PHE A 60 -18.55 -8.13 4.98
CA PHE A 60 -17.24 -7.50 5.19
C PHE A 60 -16.34 -7.69 3.98
N ALA A 61 -16.29 -8.92 3.45
CA ALA A 61 -15.49 -9.21 2.27
C ALA A 61 -15.95 -8.38 1.06
N ARG A 62 -17.26 -8.28 0.86
CA ARG A 62 -17.82 -7.49 -0.24
C ARG A 62 -17.42 -6.03 -0.12
N ARG A 63 -17.51 -5.46 1.07
CA ARG A 63 -17.16 -4.06 1.30
C ARG A 63 -15.67 -3.79 1.15
N LEU A 64 -14.84 -4.76 1.52
CA LEU A 64 -13.39 -4.68 1.32
C LEU A 64 -12.96 -4.98 -0.11
N ARG A 65 -13.87 -5.42 -0.97
CA ARG A 65 -13.58 -5.78 -2.36
C ARG A 65 -12.71 -7.01 -2.49
N VAL A 66 -12.88 -7.96 -1.60
CA VAL A 66 -12.18 -9.26 -1.66
C VAL A 66 -13.21 -10.37 -1.71
N ALA A 67 -12.78 -11.54 -2.20
CA ALA A 67 -13.64 -12.72 -2.20
C ALA A 67 -13.87 -13.17 -0.76
N THR A 68 -15.07 -13.66 -0.48
CA THR A 68 -15.41 -14.18 0.86
C THR A 68 -14.45 -15.26 1.30
N ARG A 69 -14.06 -16.13 0.37
CA ARG A 69 -13.11 -17.19 0.66
C ARG A 69 -11.73 -16.66 1.02
N THR A 70 -11.31 -15.57 0.37
CA THR A 70 -10.04 -14.92 0.69
C THR A 70 -10.05 -14.39 2.12
N LEU A 71 -11.12 -13.71 2.51
CA LEU A 71 -11.27 -13.21 3.87
C LEU A 71 -11.30 -14.36 4.88
N GLU A 72 -12.00 -15.42 4.56
CA GLU A 72 -12.06 -16.60 5.40
C GLU A 72 -10.67 -17.20 5.62
N ASN A 73 -9.89 -17.32 4.56
CA ASN A 73 -8.52 -17.82 4.65
C ASN A 73 -7.66 -16.94 5.54
N TRP A 74 -7.82 -15.62 5.45
CA TRP A 74 -7.10 -14.68 6.32
C TRP A 74 -7.49 -14.86 7.79
N GLU A 75 -8.79 -14.97 8.07
CA GLU A 75 -9.28 -15.11 9.44
C GLU A 75 -8.84 -16.43 10.07
N GLN A 76 -8.72 -17.49 9.25
CA GLN A 76 -8.29 -18.79 9.72
C GLN A 76 -6.77 -19.00 9.69
N GLY A 77 -6.03 -17.99 9.23
CA GLY A 77 -4.58 -18.04 9.21
C GLY A 77 -3.99 -18.89 8.09
N ARG A 78 -4.80 -19.30 7.11
CA ARG A 78 -4.31 -20.06 5.96
C ARG A 78 -3.51 -19.22 5.00
N SER A 79 -3.82 -17.94 4.90
CA SER A 79 -3.07 -17.00 4.10
C SER A 79 -3.04 -15.66 4.83
N LYS A 80 -2.14 -14.78 4.40
CA LYS A 80 -2.02 -13.44 4.99
C LYS A 80 -2.41 -12.39 3.98
N PRO A 81 -3.07 -11.29 4.41
CA PRO A 81 -3.36 -10.21 3.52
C PRO A 81 -2.07 -9.53 3.06
N ASN A 82 -2.08 -9.03 1.81
CA ASN A 82 -0.94 -8.27 1.33
C ASN A 82 -0.88 -6.90 2.02
N ALA A 83 0.16 -6.13 1.71
CA ALA A 83 0.38 -4.84 2.37
C ALA A 83 -0.79 -3.88 2.18
N GLN A 84 -1.38 -3.86 0.99
CA GLN A 84 -2.51 -2.97 0.70
C GLN A 84 -3.75 -3.37 1.46
N ALA A 85 -4.05 -4.65 1.50
CA ALA A 85 -5.19 -5.17 2.24
C ALA A 85 -5.00 -4.94 3.75
N SER A 86 -3.79 -5.14 4.25
CA SER A 86 -3.47 -4.89 5.65
C SER A 86 -3.68 -3.43 6.02
N ALA A 87 -3.21 -2.51 5.18
CA ALA A 87 -3.41 -1.08 5.40
C ALA A 87 -4.88 -0.71 5.42
N LEU A 88 -5.66 -1.27 4.50
CA LEU A 88 -7.10 -1.00 4.44
C LEU A 88 -7.83 -1.53 5.68
N ILE A 89 -7.47 -2.73 6.13
CA ILE A 89 -8.08 -3.32 7.33
C ILE A 89 -7.77 -2.48 8.55
N LEU A 90 -6.54 -2.03 8.71
CA LEU A 90 -6.17 -1.16 9.82
C LEU A 90 -6.88 0.18 9.76
N MET A 91 -7.07 0.73 8.57
CA MET A 91 -7.79 1.97 8.38
C MET A 91 -9.27 1.81 8.76
N VAL A 92 -9.87 0.70 8.38
CA VAL A 92 -11.26 0.38 8.76
C VAL A 92 -11.39 0.23 10.27
N ARG A 93 -10.39 -0.38 10.91
CA ARG A 93 -10.40 -0.57 12.35
C ARG A 93 -10.36 0.76 13.10
N GLU A 94 -9.50 1.68 12.66
CA GLU A 94 -9.38 3.00 13.29
C GLU A 94 -10.51 3.95 12.89
N TYR A 95 -10.96 3.84 11.64
CA TYR A 95 -11.98 4.72 11.07
C TYR A 95 -13.08 3.87 10.42
N PRO A 96 -14.06 3.41 11.21
CA PRO A 96 -15.10 2.51 10.70
C PRO A 96 -15.90 3.08 9.53
N ASP A 97 -15.99 4.39 9.39
CA ASP A 97 -16.69 5.05 8.28
C ASP A 97 -15.99 4.85 6.94
N THR A 98 -14.77 4.32 6.95
CA THR A 98 -14.03 4.02 5.71
C THR A 98 -14.83 3.08 4.80
N LEU A 99 -15.49 2.08 5.37
CA LEU A 99 -16.29 1.13 4.59
C LEU A 99 -17.48 1.79 3.91
N GLU A 100 -18.12 2.73 4.57
CA GLU A 100 -19.22 3.48 3.98
C GLU A 100 -18.73 4.35 2.81
N LYS A 101 -17.59 4.98 2.99
CA LYS A 101 -16.99 5.80 1.94
C LYS A 101 -16.61 4.95 0.73
N LEU A 102 -16.04 3.77 0.96
CA LEU A 102 -15.73 2.83 -0.11
C LEU A 102 -16.97 2.37 -0.85
N SER A 103 -18.04 2.10 -0.12
CA SER A 103 -19.30 1.68 -0.70
C SER A 103 -19.87 2.76 -1.62
N LYS A 104 -19.81 4.01 -1.22
CA LYS A 104 -20.27 5.14 -2.05
C LYS A 104 -19.45 5.29 -3.33
N LEU A 105 -18.15 5.11 -3.22
CA LEU A 105 -17.28 5.16 -4.40
C LEU A 105 -17.60 4.06 -5.40
N SER A 106 -18.01 2.89 -4.90
CA SER A 106 -18.26 1.76 -5.77
C SER A 106 -19.60 1.82 -6.48
N SER A 107 -20.59 2.44 -5.88
CA SER A 107 -21.92 2.54 -6.47
C SER A 107 -22.03 3.61 -7.55
N GLY A 108 -21.01 4.46 -7.67
CA GLY A 108 -21.04 5.56 -8.62
C GLY A 108 -21.97 6.70 -8.22
N GLU A 109 -22.53 6.65 -7.05
CA GLU A 109 -23.44 7.69 -6.56
C GLU A 109 -22.71 8.98 -6.22
N ALA A 110 -21.41 8.92 -6.09
CA ALA A 110 -20.57 10.08 -5.87
C ALA A 110 -20.38 10.94 -7.12
N ALA A 111 -20.84 10.49 -8.25
CA ALA A 111 -20.73 11.21 -9.51
C ALA A 111 -21.77 12.32 -9.62
#